data_1e06494b23b67be0f639095d6a573a87
#
_entry.id   1e06494b23b67be0f639095d6a573a87
#
_cell.length_a   1.000
_cell.length_b   1.000
_cell.length_c   1.000
_cell.angle_alpha   90.00
_cell.angle_beta   90.00
_cell.angle_gamma   90.00
#
_symmetry.space_group_name_H-M   'P 1'
#
loop_
_entity.id
_entity.type
_entity.pdbx_description
1 polymer ?
#
loop_
_entity_poly.entity_id
_entity_poly.type
_entity_poly.pdbx_seq_one_letter_code
_entity_poly.pdbx_strand_id
1 'polypeptide(L)'
;EEAVYETFIKIMDIAQKQVNNNFGEGYWSDHWTYNLDLIEDYLAIFPEREKEILYDEDYTYFRSQIKVNPRYKRYVKTDKGIRQYNALDKDSKKETEEKLVRCNKGNGDILRSTLMEKLLLLCAVKFSTLDAYGMGVEMEGGKPGWYDALNGLPGIFGSSMAETYELKRNLKFTIDMLRKYPARVKIIKELADFIHNIAAVVKEEYASLLSEMEVISFWNKINDAKETYREKVYSGISGEKSVIDRIQMEDIKDE
;
A
#
# COMPACT_ATOMS: atom_id res chain seq x y z
N GLU A 1 36.65 -7.09 14.73
CA GLU A 1 35.21 -7.53 14.57
C GLU A 1 34.50 -7.52 15.92
N GLU A 2 35.04 -8.18 16.96
CA GLU A 2 34.42 -8.25 18.29
C GLU A 2 34.19 -6.85 18.91
N ALA A 3 35.13 -5.94 18.84
CA ALA A 3 34.99 -4.57 19.34
C ALA A 3 33.93 -3.77 18.58
N VAL A 4 33.70 -4.03 17.30
CA VAL A 4 32.65 -3.41 16.50
C VAL A 4 31.29 -3.93 16.94
N TYR A 5 31.15 -5.22 17.16
CA TYR A 5 29.94 -5.84 17.65
C TYR A 5 29.55 -5.35 19.04
N GLU A 6 30.50 -5.32 19.98
CA GLU A 6 30.26 -4.77 21.33
C GLU A 6 29.81 -3.30 21.29
N THR A 7 30.43 -2.51 20.42
CA THR A 7 30.03 -1.10 20.24
C THR A 7 28.63 -0.99 19.67
N PHE A 8 28.28 -1.83 18.70
CA PHE A 8 26.93 -1.88 18.13
C PHE A 8 25.88 -2.24 19.20
N ILE A 9 26.13 -3.26 20.01
CA ILE A 9 25.20 -3.64 21.10
C ILE A 9 25.00 -2.48 22.08
N LYS A 10 26.09 -1.82 22.50
CA LYS A 10 25.98 -0.64 23.39
C LYS A 10 25.16 0.49 22.79
N ILE A 11 25.29 0.72 21.49
CA ILE A 11 24.47 1.73 20.78
C ILE A 11 23.00 1.28 20.77
N MET A 12 22.72 0.01 20.50
CA MET A 12 21.35 -0.51 20.49
C MET A 12 20.67 -0.43 21.87
N ASP A 13 21.44 -0.67 22.95
CA ASP A 13 20.90 -0.59 24.32
C ASP A 13 20.46 0.81 24.73
N ILE A 14 21.08 1.84 24.15
CA ILE A 14 20.72 3.25 24.42
C ILE A 14 19.87 3.87 23.32
N ALA A 15 19.67 3.17 22.21
CA ALA A 15 18.87 3.67 21.10
C ALA A 15 17.39 3.78 21.50
N GLN A 16 16.78 4.92 21.18
CA GLN A 16 15.35 5.14 21.39
C GLN A 16 14.63 5.10 20.04
N LYS A 17 13.52 4.37 20.01
CA LYS A 17 12.66 4.35 18.83
C LYS A 17 12.09 5.74 18.57
N GLN A 18 12.48 6.35 17.45
CA GLN A 18 11.95 7.64 17.04
C GLN A 18 10.64 7.45 16.27
N VAL A 19 9.53 7.71 16.93
CA VAL A 19 8.18 7.57 16.34
C VAL A 19 7.75 8.84 15.60
N ASN A 20 8.40 9.98 15.87
CA ASN A 20 7.98 11.30 15.40
C ASN A 20 8.71 11.76 14.13
N ASN A 21 9.11 10.84 13.27
CA ASN A 21 9.71 11.22 12.00
C ASN A 21 8.72 12.01 11.15
N ASN A 22 9.18 13.15 10.66
CA ASN A 22 8.45 13.98 9.72
C ASN A 22 9.15 13.89 8.36
N PHE A 23 8.48 13.32 7.38
CA PHE A 23 9.00 13.14 6.03
C PHE A 23 8.60 14.31 5.10
N GLY A 24 8.59 15.54 5.60
CA GLY A 24 8.30 16.72 4.82
C GLY A 24 6.85 16.74 4.32
N GLU A 25 6.65 16.68 3.00
CA GLU A 25 5.32 16.73 2.37
C GLU A 25 4.54 15.42 2.44
N GLY A 26 5.07 14.40 3.07
CA GLY A 26 4.45 13.08 3.18
C GLY A 26 5.42 11.97 2.76
N TYR A 27 4.87 10.80 2.50
CA TYR A 27 5.64 9.63 2.13
C TYR A 27 6.07 9.71 0.67
N TRP A 28 7.33 9.41 0.38
CA TRP A 28 7.82 9.35 -1.00
C TRP A 28 7.13 8.21 -1.75
N SER A 29 6.83 8.42 -3.01
CA SER A 29 5.99 7.50 -3.79
C SER A 29 6.65 6.14 -4.05
N ASP A 30 7.96 6.07 -4.01
CA ASP A 30 8.78 4.89 -4.29
C ASP A 30 9.25 4.14 -3.06
N HIS A 31 9.15 4.69 -1.85
CA HIS A 31 9.62 4.03 -0.62
C HIS A 31 8.96 2.68 -0.34
N TRP A 32 7.81 2.42 -0.91
CA TRP A 32 7.15 1.13 -0.76
C TRP A 32 7.92 -0.03 -1.41
N THR A 33 8.75 0.24 -2.42
CA THR A 33 9.51 -0.77 -3.15
C THR A 33 10.59 -1.43 -2.28
N TYR A 34 11.12 -0.70 -1.31
CA TYR A 34 12.19 -1.18 -0.41
C TYR A 34 11.68 -2.07 0.73
N ASN A 35 10.38 -2.15 0.96
CA ASN A 35 9.85 -2.93 2.07
C ASN A 35 10.15 -4.42 1.91
N LEU A 36 10.03 -4.95 0.69
CA LEU A 36 10.30 -6.35 0.43
C LEU A 36 11.80 -6.67 0.52
N ASP A 37 12.67 -5.77 0.05
CA ASP A 37 14.11 -5.93 0.19
C ASP A 37 14.51 -6.08 1.67
N LEU A 38 13.99 -5.22 2.54
CA LEU A 38 14.24 -5.30 3.98
C LEU A 38 13.76 -6.61 4.61
N ILE A 39 12.61 -7.13 4.14
CA ILE A 39 12.07 -8.42 4.61
C ILE A 39 12.96 -9.56 4.14
N GLU A 40 13.35 -9.58 2.87
CA GLU A 40 14.18 -10.62 2.28
C GLU A 40 15.58 -10.62 2.90
N ASP A 41 16.19 -9.46 3.10
CA ASP A 41 17.49 -9.32 3.77
C ASP A 41 17.43 -9.84 5.22
N TYR A 42 16.38 -9.50 5.96
CA TYR A 42 16.18 -10.03 7.31
C TYR A 42 16.05 -11.55 7.31
N LEU A 43 15.24 -12.08 6.40
CA LEU A 43 14.99 -13.52 6.29
C LEU A 43 16.19 -14.31 5.74
N ALA A 44 17.09 -13.67 4.99
CA ALA A 44 18.35 -14.29 4.60
C ALA A 44 19.25 -14.57 5.80
N ILE A 45 19.12 -13.79 6.87
CA ILE A 45 19.89 -13.96 8.12
C ILE A 45 19.13 -14.81 9.13
N PHE A 46 17.81 -14.65 9.24
CA PHE A 46 16.94 -15.29 10.24
C PHE A 46 15.76 -16.02 9.59
N PRO A 47 16.00 -17.05 8.77
CA PRO A 47 14.93 -17.74 8.02
C PRO A 47 13.90 -18.41 8.94
N GLU A 48 14.30 -18.84 10.14
CA GLU A 48 13.42 -19.47 11.14
C GLU A 48 12.35 -18.52 11.70
N ARG A 49 12.56 -17.20 11.59
CA ARG A 49 11.62 -16.18 12.10
C ARG A 49 10.57 -15.76 11.08
N GLU A 50 10.54 -16.33 9.90
CA GLU A 50 9.64 -15.93 8.81
C GLU A 50 8.16 -15.89 9.24
N LYS A 51 7.67 -16.95 9.88
CA LYS A 51 6.29 -17.01 10.34
C LYS A 51 5.99 -15.96 11.42
N GLU A 52 6.92 -15.79 12.36
CA GLU A 52 6.80 -14.83 13.46
C GLU A 52 6.66 -13.40 12.93
N ILE A 53 7.57 -12.95 12.08
CA ILE A 53 7.54 -11.57 11.57
C ILE A 53 6.33 -11.27 10.69
N LEU A 54 5.80 -12.28 10.01
CA LEU A 54 4.67 -12.09 9.09
C LEU A 54 3.32 -12.03 9.81
N TYR A 55 3.15 -12.79 10.91
CA TYR A 55 1.82 -13.03 11.48
C TYR A 55 1.65 -12.55 12.93
N ASP A 56 2.71 -12.08 13.59
CA ASP A 56 2.59 -11.50 14.92
C ASP A 56 2.06 -10.06 14.85
N GLU A 57 1.15 -9.71 15.77
CA GLU A 57 0.51 -8.39 15.81
C GLU A 57 1.39 -7.35 16.51
N ASP A 58 2.58 -7.07 15.98
CA ASP A 58 3.53 -6.12 16.60
C ASP A 58 3.72 -4.82 15.79
N TYR A 59 3.03 -4.65 14.68
CA TYR A 59 3.15 -3.49 13.81
C TYR A 59 2.03 -2.47 14.05
N THR A 60 2.36 -1.19 13.81
CA THR A 60 1.42 -0.08 13.87
C THR A 60 1.36 0.65 12.54
N TYR A 61 0.34 1.47 12.32
CA TYR A 61 0.25 2.35 11.18
C TYR A 61 0.57 3.79 11.58
N PHE A 62 1.42 4.43 10.77
CA PHE A 62 1.64 5.86 10.88
C PHE A 62 0.43 6.62 10.33
N ARG A 63 -0.02 7.63 11.07
CA ARG A 63 -1.09 8.51 10.65
C ARG A 63 -0.54 9.62 9.76
N SER A 64 -0.68 9.47 8.45
CA SER A 64 -0.30 10.54 7.52
C SER A 64 -1.17 11.78 7.74
N GLN A 65 -0.52 12.94 7.78
CA GLN A 65 -1.20 14.23 7.86
C GLN A 65 -1.66 14.72 6.48
N ILE A 66 -1.05 14.18 5.42
CA ILE A 66 -1.36 14.55 4.04
C ILE A 66 -2.28 13.49 3.45
N LYS A 67 -3.38 13.94 2.88
CA LYS A 67 -4.35 13.08 2.19
C LYS A 67 -4.09 13.10 0.68
N VAL A 68 -4.49 12.02 0.03
CA VAL A 68 -4.58 11.99 -1.43
C VAL A 68 -5.90 12.62 -1.85
N ASN A 69 -5.86 13.50 -2.82
CA ASN A 69 -7.04 14.13 -3.38
C ASN A 69 -8.02 13.07 -3.95
N PRO A 70 -9.32 13.29 -3.82
CA PRO A 70 -10.29 12.43 -4.48
C PRO A 70 -10.11 12.48 -6.01
N ARG A 71 -10.55 11.43 -6.67
CA ARG A 71 -10.32 11.18 -8.10
C ARG A 71 -10.67 12.38 -8.98
N TYR A 72 -11.82 13.01 -8.77
CA TYR A 72 -12.28 14.14 -9.58
C TYR A 72 -11.42 15.40 -9.46
N LYS A 73 -10.57 15.50 -8.44
CA LYS A 73 -9.60 16.59 -8.27
C LYS A 73 -8.21 16.24 -8.82
N ARG A 74 -7.91 14.95 -8.99
CA ARG A 74 -6.59 14.48 -9.41
C ARG A 74 -6.45 14.42 -10.93
N TYR A 75 -7.51 14.01 -11.62
CA TYR A 75 -7.45 13.72 -13.04
C TYR A 75 -7.95 14.88 -13.89
N VAL A 76 -7.26 15.11 -14.98
CA VAL A 76 -7.65 16.04 -16.04
C VAL A 76 -7.65 15.31 -17.39
N LYS A 77 -8.59 15.66 -18.25
CA LYS A 77 -8.61 15.22 -19.64
C LYS A 77 -7.77 16.18 -20.46
N THR A 78 -6.77 15.66 -21.15
CA THR A 78 -5.90 16.41 -22.05
C THR A 78 -6.06 15.89 -23.49
N ASP A 79 -5.45 16.56 -24.46
CA ASP A 79 -5.31 16.11 -25.84
C ASP A 79 -4.53 14.78 -25.97
N LYS A 80 -3.71 14.46 -24.94
CA LYS A 80 -2.93 13.22 -24.85
C LYS A 80 -3.59 12.17 -23.92
N GLY A 81 -4.88 12.32 -23.63
CA GLY A 81 -5.65 11.41 -22.78
C GLY A 81 -5.80 11.87 -21.33
N ILE A 82 -6.24 10.96 -20.48
CA ILE A 82 -6.45 11.20 -19.06
C ILE A 82 -5.10 11.22 -18.35
N ARG A 83 -4.86 12.25 -17.54
CA ARG A 83 -3.61 12.39 -16.79
C ARG A 83 -3.88 12.82 -15.37
N GLN A 84 -3.09 12.28 -14.44
CA GLN A 84 -3.08 12.69 -13.05
C GLN A 84 -2.21 13.94 -12.91
N TYR A 85 -2.77 15.01 -12.34
CA TYR A 85 -2.08 16.29 -12.25
C TYR A 85 -1.71 16.68 -10.83
N ASN A 86 -2.57 16.46 -9.85
CA ASN A 86 -2.35 16.83 -8.46
C ASN A 86 -2.88 15.77 -7.51
N ALA A 87 -2.01 14.91 -7.01
CA ALA A 87 -2.42 13.80 -6.16
C ALA A 87 -2.61 14.19 -4.68
N LEU A 88 -1.93 15.22 -4.20
CA LEU A 88 -1.91 15.55 -2.78
C LEU A 88 -2.87 16.68 -2.43
N ASP A 89 -3.64 16.49 -1.36
CA ASP A 89 -4.40 17.55 -0.71
C ASP A 89 -3.49 18.27 0.29
N LYS A 90 -2.85 19.34 -0.18
CA LYS A 90 -1.92 20.15 0.62
C LYS A 90 -2.64 20.93 1.72
N ASP A 91 -3.92 21.21 1.57
CA ASP A 91 -4.73 21.95 2.53
C ASP A 91 -5.19 21.06 3.69
N SER A 92 -5.10 19.73 3.53
CA SER A 92 -5.47 18.77 4.58
C SER A 92 -4.43 18.62 5.67
N LYS A 93 -3.24 19.23 5.54
CA LYS A 93 -2.17 19.14 6.53
C LYS A 93 -2.60 19.76 7.86
N LYS A 94 -2.93 18.87 8.82
CA LYS A 94 -3.19 19.27 10.21
C LYS A 94 -2.07 18.72 11.08
N GLU A 95 -1.34 19.59 11.74
CA GLU A 95 -0.40 19.15 12.75
C GLU A 95 -1.18 18.50 13.89
N THR A 96 -0.86 17.27 14.20
CA THR A 96 -1.42 16.53 15.32
C THR A 96 -0.27 15.90 16.10
N GLU A 97 -0.39 15.88 17.42
CA GLU A 97 0.57 15.17 18.28
C GLU A 97 0.47 13.66 18.11
N GLU A 98 -0.71 13.15 17.74
CA GLU A 98 -0.95 11.73 17.54
C GLU A 98 -0.39 11.29 16.19
N LYS A 99 0.63 10.46 16.22
CA LYS A 99 1.34 9.94 15.04
C LYS A 99 0.91 8.53 14.62
N LEU A 100 0.15 7.85 15.46
CA LEU A 100 -0.29 6.47 15.20
C LEU A 100 -1.80 6.41 14.92
N VAL A 101 -2.18 5.46 14.07
CA VAL A 101 -3.60 5.22 13.79
C VAL A 101 -4.25 4.54 14.99
N ARG A 102 -5.43 5.01 15.38
CA ARG A 102 -6.26 4.44 16.45
C ARG A 102 -7.56 3.88 15.91
N CYS A 103 -8.05 2.84 16.58
CA CYS A 103 -9.38 2.26 16.37
C CYS A 103 -10.51 3.23 16.75
N ASN A 104 -11.75 2.80 16.53
CA ASN A 104 -12.96 3.56 16.89
C ASN A 104 -12.89 5.02 16.42
N LYS A 105 -12.56 5.21 15.14
CA LYS A 105 -12.45 6.53 14.47
C LYS A 105 -11.50 7.49 15.20
N GLY A 106 -10.44 6.95 15.79
CA GLY A 106 -9.42 7.71 16.50
C GLY A 106 -9.60 7.81 18.02
N ASN A 107 -10.71 7.28 18.57
CA ASN A 107 -11.03 7.35 20.00
C ASN A 107 -10.69 6.07 20.78
N GLY A 108 -10.23 5.01 20.09
CA GLY A 108 -9.88 3.73 20.68
C GLY A 108 -8.37 3.55 20.89
N ASP A 109 -7.98 2.30 21.09
CA ASP A 109 -6.58 1.89 21.22
C ASP A 109 -5.80 2.06 19.92
N ILE A 110 -4.46 2.07 20.03
CA ILE A 110 -3.59 2.05 18.86
C ILE A 110 -3.88 0.81 18.03
N LEU A 111 -4.12 1.00 16.73
CA LEU A 111 -4.35 -0.10 15.81
C LEU A 111 -3.09 -0.95 15.67
N ARG A 112 -3.21 -2.23 16.05
CA ARG A 112 -2.17 -3.25 15.85
C ARG A 112 -2.43 -4.05 14.59
N SER A 113 -1.37 -4.43 13.93
CA SER A 113 -1.38 -5.08 12.63
C SER A 113 -0.28 -6.11 12.53
N THR A 114 -0.47 -7.09 11.66
CA THR A 114 0.60 -8.00 11.23
C THR A 114 1.33 -7.44 10.02
N LEU A 115 2.55 -7.91 9.76
CA LEU A 115 3.26 -7.57 8.53
C LEU A 115 2.49 -8.07 7.31
N MET A 116 1.87 -9.25 7.40
CA MET A 116 1.03 -9.79 6.32
C MET A 116 -0.14 -8.86 5.98
N GLU A 117 -0.83 -8.29 6.97
CA GLU A 117 -1.88 -7.28 6.72
C GLU A 117 -1.32 -6.06 5.97
N LYS A 118 -0.13 -5.60 6.33
CA LYS A 118 0.52 -4.46 5.66
C LYS A 118 0.90 -4.77 4.21
N LEU A 119 1.41 -5.97 3.94
CA LEU A 119 1.73 -6.41 2.57
C LEU A 119 0.47 -6.52 1.72
N LEU A 120 -0.60 -7.08 2.26
CA LEU A 120 -1.90 -7.13 1.58
C LEU A 120 -2.44 -5.74 1.26
N LEU A 121 -2.35 -4.81 2.21
CA LEU A 121 -2.72 -3.42 1.98
C LEU A 121 -1.89 -2.79 0.87
N LEU A 122 -0.59 -2.97 0.91
CA LEU A 122 0.33 -2.43 -0.08
C LEU A 122 0.02 -2.95 -1.48
N CYS A 123 -0.14 -4.26 -1.62
CA CYS A 123 -0.51 -4.90 -2.88
C CYS A 123 -1.86 -4.39 -3.41
N ALA A 124 -2.90 -4.34 -2.57
CA ALA A 124 -4.23 -3.88 -2.99
C ALA A 124 -4.22 -2.41 -3.42
N VAL A 125 -3.55 -1.53 -2.66
CA VAL A 125 -3.45 -0.11 -3.01
C VAL A 125 -2.66 0.09 -4.30
N LYS A 126 -1.53 -0.60 -4.47
CA LYS A 126 -0.70 -0.45 -5.68
C LYS A 126 -1.35 -1.07 -6.91
N PHE A 127 -1.98 -2.23 -6.78
CA PHE A 127 -2.77 -2.80 -7.87
C PHE A 127 -3.88 -1.84 -8.33
N SER A 128 -4.57 -1.22 -7.39
CA SER A 128 -5.63 -0.25 -7.72
C SER A 128 -5.12 1.11 -8.22
N THR A 129 -3.81 1.31 -8.33
CA THR A 129 -3.18 2.46 -8.98
C THR A 129 -2.70 2.18 -10.41
N LEU A 130 -3.17 1.12 -11.05
CA LEU A 130 -2.97 0.90 -12.48
C LEU A 130 -3.50 2.11 -13.28
N ASP A 131 -2.82 2.42 -14.37
CA ASP A 131 -3.24 3.51 -15.26
C ASP A 131 -4.47 3.13 -16.12
N ALA A 132 -5.09 4.15 -16.70
CA ALA A 132 -6.31 4.00 -17.49
C ALA A 132 -6.13 3.22 -18.82
N TYR A 133 -4.90 2.88 -19.16
CA TYR A 133 -4.56 2.20 -20.42
C TYR A 133 -4.04 0.78 -20.19
N GLY A 134 -3.98 0.34 -18.92
CA GLY A 134 -3.46 -0.99 -18.58
C GLY A 134 -1.95 -1.16 -18.79
N MET A 135 -1.20 -0.06 -18.86
CA MET A 135 0.24 -0.09 -19.12
C MET A 135 1.06 -0.44 -17.88
N GLY A 136 0.57 -0.15 -16.69
CA GLY A 136 1.24 -0.44 -15.44
C GLY A 136 0.80 0.45 -14.28
N VAL A 137 1.56 0.44 -13.19
CA VAL A 137 1.29 1.27 -12.02
C VAL A 137 1.47 2.75 -12.37
N GLU A 138 0.42 3.53 -12.15
CA GLU A 138 0.44 4.96 -12.40
C GLU A 138 1.30 5.69 -11.35
N MET A 139 2.13 6.60 -11.82
CA MET A 139 2.89 7.47 -10.94
C MET A 139 1.98 8.59 -10.41
N GLU A 140 1.99 8.79 -9.10
CA GLU A 140 1.13 9.80 -8.46
C GLU A 140 1.71 11.22 -8.64
N GLY A 141 1.03 12.05 -9.41
CA GLY A 141 1.42 13.43 -9.67
C GLY A 141 1.50 14.27 -8.40
N GLY A 142 2.59 15.01 -8.24
CA GLY A 142 2.82 15.91 -7.11
C GLY A 142 3.38 15.24 -5.85
N LYS A 143 3.57 13.93 -5.85
CA LYS A 143 4.31 13.26 -4.78
C LYS A 143 5.81 13.29 -5.05
N PRO A 144 6.64 13.44 -4.01
CA PRO A 144 8.08 13.27 -4.16
C PRO A 144 8.39 11.81 -4.50
N GLY A 145 9.41 11.61 -5.32
CA GLY A 145 9.93 10.30 -5.70
C GLY A 145 11.45 10.36 -5.80
N TRP A 146 12.08 9.20 -5.93
CA TRP A 146 13.53 9.09 -5.99
C TRP A 146 14.14 9.79 -7.21
N TYR A 147 13.39 9.87 -8.30
CA TYR A 147 13.83 10.56 -9.51
C TYR A 147 13.52 12.04 -9.39
N ASP A 148 14.44 12.83 -8.88
CA ASP A 148 14.28 14.28 -8.68
C ASP A 148 13.90 15.02 -9.96
N ALA A 149 14.43 14.59 -11.10
CA ALA A 149 14.09 15.16 -12.40
C ALA A 149 12.61 14.97 -12.80
N LEU A 150 11.92 13.99 -12.19
CA LEU A 150 10.52 13.67 -12.45
C LEU A 150 9.60 14.09 -11.29
N ASN A 151 10.13 14.64 -10.20
CA ASN A 151 9.33 15.11 -9.08
C ASN A 151 8.29 16.13 -9.55
N GLY A 152 7.03 15.83 -9.22
CA GLY A 152 5.89 16.64 -9.64
C GLY A 152 5.37 16.35 -11.05
N LEU A 153 6.10 15.59 -11.85
CA LEU A 153 5.69 15.22 -13.22
C LEU A 153 5.18 13.77 -13.39
N PRO A 154 5.30 12.85 -12.41
CA PRO A 154 5.05 11.42 -12.67
C PRO A 154 3.68 11.13 -13.28
N GLY A 155 2.62 11.72 -12.76
CA GLY A 155 1.26 11.52 -13.27
C GLY A 155 1.03 12.06 -14.68
N ILE A 156 1.89 12.94 -15.17
CA ILE A 156 1.83 13.49 -16.53
C ILE A 156 2.44 12.50 -17.53
N PHE A 157 3.48 11.78 -17.13
CA PHE A 157 4.16 10.81 -17.99
C PHE A 157 3.48 9.43 -17.99
N GLY A 158 2.65 9.12 -17.00
CA GLY A 158 1.89 7.88 -16.94
C GLY A 158 2.51 6.83 -16.02
N SER A 159 2.76 5.63 -16.53
CA SER A 159 3.10 4.46 -15.73
C SER A 159 4.59 4.32 -15.44
N SER A 160 4.89 3.68 -14.31
CA SER A 160 6.22 3.24 -13.93
C SER A 160 6.34 1.72 -14.10
N MET A 161 7.16 1.28 -15.05
CA MET A 161 7.42 -0.15 -15.23
C MET A 161 8.22 -0.73 -14.06
N ALA A 162 9.12 0.03 -13.47
CA ALA A 162 9.87 -0.41 -12.28
C ALA A 162 8.90 -0.72 -11.12
N GLU A 163 7.98 0.19 -10.80
CA GLU A 163 6.97 -0.04 -9.76
C GLU A 163 6.01 -1.20 -10.13
N THR A 164 5.73 -1.41 -11.41
CA THR A 164 4.90 -2.53 -11.88
C THR A 164 5.58 -3.87 -11.62
N TYR A 165 6.89 -3.98 -11.89
CA TYR A 165 7.66 -5.17 -11.56
C TYR A 165 7.75 -5.40 -10.04
N GLU A 166 7.92 -4.34 -9.25
CA GLU A 166 7.92 -4.46 -7.80
C GLU A 166 6.56 -4.88 -7.25
N LEU A 167 5.47 -4.41 -7.83
CA LEU A 167 4.13 -4.89 -7.48
C LEU A 167 4.00 -6.40 -7.75
N LYS A 168 4.44 -6.88 -8.92
CA LYS A 168 4.45 -8.30 -9.25
C LYS A 168 5.27 -9.12 -8.25
N ARG A 169 6.45 -8.62 -7.85
CA ARG A 169 7.33 -9.27 -6.87
C ARG A 169 6.66 -9.34 -5.49
N ASN A 170 6.06 -8.24 -5.03
CA ASN A 170 5.32 -8.19 -3.76
C ASN A 170 4.10 -9.12 -3.75
N LEU A 171 3.31 -9.15 -4.83
CA LEU A 171 2.18 -10.07 -4.98
C LEU A 171 2.63 -11.52 -4.91
N LYS A 172 3.69 -11.87 -5.66
CA LYS A 172 4.24 -13.22 -5.65
C LYS A 172 4.68 -13.63 -4.23
N PHE A 173 5.47 -12.81 -3.55
CA PHE A 173 5.93 -13.07 -2.20
C PHE A 173 4.74 -13.28 -1.24
N THR A 174 3.79 -12.36 -1.27
CA THR A 174 2.61 -12.39 -0.40
C THR A 174 1.78 -13.66 -0.60
N ILE A 175 1.55 -14.06 -1.86
CA ILE A 175 0.83 -15.29 -2.22
C ILE A 175 1.60 -16.53 -1.77
N ASP A 176 2.91 -16.58 -2.00
CA ASP A 176 3.75 -17.71 -1.61
C ASP A 176 3.74 -17.89 -0.08
N MET A 177 3.76 -16.80 0.69
CA MET A 177 3.68 -16.85 2.14
C MET A 177 2.30 -17.27 2.67
N LEU A 178 1.22 -16.82 2.03
CA LEU A 178 -0.14 -17.28 2.35
C LEU A 178 -0.34 -18.77 2.06
N ARG A 179 0.35 -19.31 1.05
CA ARG A 179 0.33 -20.75 0.72
C ARG A 179 1.16 -21.57 1.70
N LYS A 180 2.35 -21.07 2.02
CA LYS A 180 3.27 -21.72 2.96
C LYS A 180 2.68 -21.81 4.37
N TYR A 181 1.96 -20.77 4.78
CA TYR A 181 1.31 -20.66 6.08
C TYR A 181 -0.20 -20.49 5.92
N PRO A 182 -0.96 -21.57 5.70
CA PRO A 182 -2.41 -21.51 5.48
C PRO A 182 -3.18 -21.15 6.75
N ALA A 183 -2.79 -20.07 7.40
CA ALA A 183 -3.49 -19.51 8.54
C ALA A 183 -4.61 -18.58 8.07
N ARG A 184 -5.69 -18.51 8.84
CA ARG A 184 -6.69 -17.47 8.67
C ARG A 184 -6.07 -16.12 9.01
N VAL A 185 -5.90 -15.26 8.01
CA VAL A 185 -5.34 -13.92 8.21
C VAL A 185 -6.46 -12.99 8.68
N LYS A 186 -6.27 -12.42 9.86
CA LYS A 186 -7.16 -11.38 10.39
C LYS A 186 -6.63 -10.02 9.94
N ILE A 187 -7.45 -9.28 9.20
CA ILE A 187 -7.15 -7.92 8.74
C ILE A 187 -8.28 -6.97 9.11
N ILE A 188 -8.01 -5.67 9.09
CA ILE A 188 -9.08 -4.69 9.33
C ILE A 188 -10.20 -4.85 8.29
N LYS A 189 -11.42 -4.67 8.77
CA LYS A 189 -12.63 -4.87 7.95
C LYS A 189 -12.61 -3.99 6.69
N GLU A 190 -12.18 -2.76 6.81
CA GLU A 190 -12.10 -1.82 5.70
C GLU A 190 -11.17 -2.34 4.58
N LEU A 191 -10.05 -2.97 4.95
CA LEU A 191 -9.13 -3.60 3.98
C LEU A 191 -9.73 -4.88 3.38
N ALA A 192 -10.40 -5.70 4.19
CA ALA A 192 -11.08 -6.89 3.71
C ALA A 192 -12.14 -6.54 2.65
N ASP A 193 -13.00 -5.56 2.95
CA ASP A 193 -14.00 -5.07 2.01
C ASP A 193 -13.36 -4.55 0.70
N PHE A 194 -12.23 -3.87 0.80
CA PHE A 194 -11.50 -3.35 -0.35
C PHE A 194 -10.93 -4.46 -1.23
N ILE A 195 -10.27 -5.45 -0.65
CA ILE A 195 -9.74 -6.60 -1.38
C ILE A 195 -10.87 -7.39 -2.06
N HIS A 196 -11.98 -7.61 -1.36
CA HIS A 196 -13.15 -8.29 -1.95
C HIS A 196 -13.73 -7.53 -3.15
N ASN A 197 -13.80 -6.20 -3.06
CA ASN A 197 -14.30 -5.40 -4.17
C ASN A 197 -13.36 -5.46 -5.39
N ILE A 198 -12.04 -5.42 -5.19
CA ILE A 198 -11.05 -5.60 -6.26
C ILE A 198 -11.21 -6.99 -6.89
N ALA A 199 -11.25 -8.04 -6.06
CA ALA A 199 -11.38 -9.42 -6.53
C ALA A 199 -12.65 -9.65 -7.35
N ALA A 200 -13.78 -9.08 -6.93
CA ALA A 200 -15.02 -9.16 -7.68
C ALA A 200 -14.89 -8.52 -9.08
N VAL A 201 -14.28 -7.34 -9.17
CA VAL A 201 -14.07 -6.66 -10.46
C VAL A 201 -13.12 -7.45 -11.37
N VAL A 202 -12.02 -7.97 -10.82
CA VAL A 202 -11.08 -8.80 -11.58
C VAL A 202 -11.77 -10.03 -12.12
N LYS A 203 -12.51 -10.76 -11.28
CA LYS A 203 -13.22 -11.98 -11.68
C LYS A 203 -14.28 -11.74 -12.75
N GLU A 204 -14.97 -10.62 -12.69
CA GLU A 204 -16.05 -10.31 -13.64
C GLU A 204 -15.54 -9.79 -14.98
N GLU A 205 -14.44 -9.05 -15.02
CA GLU A 205 -14.08 -8.26 -16.20
C GLU A 205 -12.73 -8.59 -16.81
N TYR A 206 -11.78 -9.15 -16.05
CA TYR A 206 -10.41 -9.32 -16.57
C TYR A 206 -10.34 -10.20 -17.82
N ALA A 207 -11.09 -11.29 -17.85
CA ALA A 207 -11.10 -12.21 -18.98
C ALA A 207 -11.73 -11.63 -20.28
N SER A 208 -12.44 -10.51 -20.17
CA SER A 208 -13.14 -9.84 -21.29
C SER A 208 -12.46 -8.57 -21.78
N LEU A 209 -11.27 -8.22 -21.27
CA LEU A 209 -10.56 -6.99 -21.64
C LEU A 209 -9.97 -7.05 -23.06
N LEU A 210 -10.79 -6.86 -24.07
CA LEU A 210 -10.41 -6.94 -25.48
C LEU A 210 -10.37 -5.58 -26.20
N SER A 211 -10.95 -4.54 -25.61
CA SER A 211 -11.03 -3.20 -26.19
C SER A 211 -10.59 -2.11 -25.22
N GLU A 212 -10.18 -0.95 -25.75
CA GLU A 212 -9.84 0.22 -24.95
C GLU A 212 -10.99 0.66 -24.01
N MET A 213 -12.23 0.52 -24.48
CA MET A 213 -13.42 0.88 -23.69
C MET A 213 -13.60 -0.04 -22.47
N GLU A 214 -13.33 -1.32 -22.63
CA GLU A 214 -13.39 -2.32 -21.54
C GLU A 214 -12.26 -2.08 -20.53
N VAL A 215 -11.05 -1.77 -21.00
CA VAL A 215 -9.93 -1.41 -20.13
C VAL A 215 -10.24 -0.17 -19.30
N ILE A 216 -10.83 0.85 -19.90
CA ILE A 216 -11.26 2.07 -19.18
C ILE A 216 -12.38 1.76 -18.19
N SER A 217 -13.33 0.88 -18.55
CA SER A 217 -14.39 0.43 -17.62
C SER A 217 -13.81 -0.27 -16.41
N PHE A 218 -12.93 -1.23 -16.63
CA PHE A 218 -12.21 -1.95 -15.60
C PHE A 218 -11.44 -0.97 -14.68
N TRP A 219 -10.64 -0.08 -15.27
CA TRP A 219 -9.92 0.94 -14.53
C TRP A 219 -10.84 1.82 -13.66
N ASN A 220 -12.01 2.21 -14.18
CA ASN A 220 -13.00 2.97 -13.42
C ASN A 220 -13.47 2.21 -12.19
N LYS A 221 -13.85 0.94 -12.32
CA LYS A 221 -14.34 0.12 -11.21
C LYS A 221 -13.28 -0.13 -10.15
N ILE A 222 -12.04 -0.44 -10.56
CA ILE A 222 -10.91 -0.61 -9.64
C ILE A 222 -10.61 0.69 -8.89
N ASN A 223 -10.64 1.83 -9.58
CA ASN A 223 -10.46 3.13 -8.91
C ASN A 223 -11.60 3.47 -7.95
N ASP A 224 -12.84 3.16 -8.29
CA ASP A 224 -13.99 3.40 -7.41
C ASP A 224 -13.87 2.57 -6.12
N ALA A 225 -13.41 1.32 -6.21
CA ALA A 225 -13.11 0.50 -5.04
C ALA A 225 -12.05 1.17 -4.15
N LYS A 226 -10.97 1.69 -4.74
CA LYS A 226 -9.90 2.42 -4.03
C LYS A 226 -10.41 3.71 -3.39
N GLU A 227 -11.18 4.51 -4.10
CA GLU A 227 -11.73 5.75 -3.55
C GLU A 227 -12.68 5.47 -2.37
N THR A 228 -13.54 4.46 -2.49
CA THR A 228 -14.42 4.00 -1.40
C THR A 228 -13.61 3.57 -0.17
N TYR A 229 -12.53 2.83 -0.37
CA TYR A 229 -11.62 2.46 0.72
C TYR A 229 -10.99 3.71 1.37
N ARG A 230 -10.46 4.64 0.57
CA ARG A 230 -9.84 5.88 1.07
C ARG A 230 -10.82 6.74 1.88
N GLU A 231 -12.05 6.90 1.42
CA GLU A 231 -13.09 7.63 2.14
C GLU A 231 -13.37 7.02 3.51
N LYS A 232 -13.49 5.69 3.58
CA LYS A 232 -13.66 4.97 4.86
C LYS A 232 -12.49 5.22 5.80
N VAL A 233 -11.26 5.04 5.33
CA VAL A 233 -10.05 5.24 6.13
C VAL A 233 -9.90 6.69 6.58
N TYR A 234 -10.20 7.66 5.73
CA TYR A 234 -10.11 9.07 6.08
C TYR A 234 -11.20 9.53 7.05
N SER A 235 -12.33 8.84 7.09
CA SER A 235 -13.37 9.04 8.11
C SER A 235 -13.03 8.39 9.45
N GLY A 236 -12.02 7.56 9.48
CA GLY A 236 -11.51 6.85 10.65
C GLY A 236 -11.82 5.35 10.63
N ILE A 237 -10.83 4.57 11.03
CA ILE A 237 -10.87 3.10 11.04
C ILE A 237 -11.70 2.60 12.22
N SER A 238 -12.53 1.58 11.98
CA SER A 238 -13.34 0.95 13.04
C SER A 238 -12.48 0.19 14.06
N GLY A 239 -11.49 -0.53 13.58
CA GLY A 239 -10.68 -1.49 14.35
C GLY A 239 -11.28 -2.89 14.36
N GLU A 240 -12.43 -3.11 13.73
CA GLU A 240 -12.97 -4.44 13.53
C GLU A 240 -12.05 -5.26 12.63
N LYS A 241 -11.85 -6.52 12.97
CA LYS A 241 -11.06 -7.47 12.17
C LYS A 241 -11.98 -8.44 11.43
N SER A 242 -11.72 -8.63 10.16
CA SER A 242 -12.31 -9.67 9.33
C SER A 242 -11.29 -10.73 9.00
N VAL A 243 -11.75 -11.95 8.76
CA VAL A 243 -10.89 -13.06 8.34
C VAL A 243 -10.93 -13.12 6.82
N ILE A 244 -9.78 -13.06 6.18
CA ILE A 244 -9.64 -13.42 4.78
C ILE A 244 -9.32 -14.91 4.70
N ASP A 245 -10.13 -15.64 3.95
CA ASP A 245 -9.86 -17.03 3.66
C ASP A 245 -8.96 -17.15 2.41
N ARG A 246 -8.07 -18.13 2.40
CA ARG A 246 -7.13 -18.42 1.34
C ARG A 246 -7.80 -18.56 -0.04
N ILE A 247 -8.99 -19.16 -0.09
CA ILE A 247 -9.75 -19.41 -1.31
C ILE A 247 -10.06 -18.10 -2.05
N GLN A 248 -10.35 -17.02 -1.34
CA GLN A 248 -10.64 -15.71 -1.92
C GLN A 248 -9.42 -15.03 -2.54
N MET A 249 -8.21 -15.44 -2.15
CA MET A 249 -6.95 -14.91 -2.69
C MET A 249 -6.43 -15.74 -3.86
N GLU A 250 -6.79 -17.03 -3.93
CA GLU A 250 -6.44 -17.92 -5.06
C GLU A 250 -7.27 -17.59 -6.31
N ASP A 251 -8.52 -17.16 -6.14
CA ASP A 251 -9.38 -16.69 -7.24
C ASP A 251 -8.77 -15.49 -8.01
N ILE A 252 -7.93 -14.67 -7.35
CA ILE A 252 -7.24 -13.53 -8.00
C ILE A 252 -6.00 -13.96 -8.78
N LYS A 253 -5.50 -15.17 -8.56
CA LYS A 253 -4.21 -15.62 -9.09
C LYS A 253 -4.28 -16.43 -10.37
N ASP A 254 -5.32 -17.23 -10.52
CA ASP A 254 -5.43 -18.19 -11.64
C ASP A 254 -5.98 -17.52 -12.92
N GLU A 255 -6.19 -16.21 -12.87
CA GLU A 255 -6.49 -15.31 -13.98
C GLU A 255 -5.34 -14.34 -14.26
#